data_d4acc536876ffc9068545f56f47c6d60
#
_entry.id   d4acc536876ffc9068545f56f47c6d60
#
_cell.length_a   1.000
_cell.length_b   1.000
_cell.length_c   1.000
_cell.angle_alpha   90.00
_cell.angle_beta   90.00
_cell.angle_gamma   90.00
#
_symmetry.space_group_name_H-M   'P 1'
#
loop_
_entity.id
_entity.type
_entity.pdbx_description
1 polymer ?
#
loop_
_entity_poly.entity_id
_entity_poly.type
_entity_poly.pdbx_seq_one_letter_code
_entity_poly.pdbx_strand_id
1 'polypeptide(L)'
;MASSKECLAFILDQLSELEEMSYRPMMGEYILYYRGKIIGGIYDNRLLLKPVKVVLDQLGQTRLERPYEGAKEMILLEDLEDKSFLARLIKDMYEVLPAPKVKKKA
;
A
#
# COMPACT_ATOMS: atom_id res chain seq x y z
N MET A 1 4.98 -4.15 -16.44
CA MET A 1 6.33 -4.24 -15.88
C MET A 1 6.28 -4.84 -14.52
N ALA A 2 7.33 -5.48 -14.13
CA ALA A 2 7.37 -6.14 -12.83
C ALA A 2 8.17 -5.30 -11.86
N SER A 3 7.84 -5.42 -10.58
CA SER A 3 8.61 -4.76 -9.54
C SER A 3 9.75 -5.66 -9.10
N SER A 4 10.88 -5.07 -8.75
CA SER A 4 12.04 -5.86 -8.38
C SER A 4 11.93 -6.30 -6.93
N LYS A 5 12.66 -7.37 -6.60
CA LYS A 5 12.70 -7.81 -5.21
C LYS A 5 13.41 -6.80 -4.34
N GLU A 6 14.36 -6.07 -4.90
CA GLU A 6 15.04 -5.02 -4.16
C GLU A 6 14.06 -3.92 -3.76
N CYS A 7 13.14 -3.56 -4.66
CA CYS A 7 12.15 -2.55 -4.35
C CYS A 7 11.22 -3.05 -3.24
N LEU A 8 10.81 -4.31 -3.33
CA LEU A 8 9.97 -4.90 -2.29
C LEU A 8 10.68 -4.86 -0.95
N ALA A 9 11.94 -5.26 -0.91
CA ALA A 9 12.69 -5.29 0.34
C ALA A 9 12.83 -3.89 0.92
N PHE A 10 13.11 -2.91 0.06
CA PHE A 10 13.25 -1.53 0.52
C PHE A 10 11.94 -1.03 1.13
N ILE A 11 10.84 -1.25 0.45
CA ILE A 11 9.56 -0.75 0.94
C ILE A 11 9.14 -1.45 2.23
N LEU A 12 9.35 -2.77 2.31
CA LEU A 12 9.03 -3.47 3.55
C LEU A 12 9.89 -2.97 4.70
N ASP A 13 11.15 -2.63 4.43
CA ASP A 13 12.00 -2.07 5.46
C ASP A 13 11.49 -0.70 5.90
N GLN A 14 11.02 0.12 4.97
CA GLN A 14 10.48 1.42 5.33
C GLN A 14 9.20 1.29 6.13
N LEU A 15 8.49 0.19 6.00
CA LEU A 15 7.27 -0.07 6.76
C LEU A 15 7.52 -0.93 7.99
N SER A 16 8.78 -1.06 8.41
CA SER A 16 9.15 -2.00 9.46
C SER A 16 8.64 -1.64 10.84
N GLU A 17 8.17 -0.41 11.05
CA GLU A 17 7.56 -0.07 12.32
C GLU A 17 6.17 -0.68 12.48
N LEU A 18 5.61 -1.20 11.38
CA LEU A 18 4.33 -1.89 11.44
C LEU A 18 4.58 -3.38 11.55
N GLU A 19 3.99 -4.01 12.54
CA GLU A 19 4.34 -5.39 12.83
C GLU A 19 3.58 -6.42 12.03
N GLU A 20 2.45 -6.08 11.50
CA GLU A 20 1.61 -7.07 10.82
C GLU A 20 1.46 -6.80 9.34
N MET A 21 2.52 -6.30 8.74
CA MET A 21 2.55 -6.13 7.29
C MET A 21 2.82 -7.47 6.63
N SER A 22 2.16 -7.69 5.53
CA SER A 22 2.44 -8.86 4.70
C SER A 22 2.24 -8.48 3.25
N TYR A 23 2.62 -9.36 2.37
CA TYR A 23 2.47 -9.10 0.95
C TYR A 23 2.17 -10.40 0.21
N ARG A 24 1.67 -10.25 -0.99
CA ARG A 24 1.38 -11.39 -1.84
C ARG A 24 1.83 -11.05 -3.25
N PRO A 25 2.63 -11.89 -3.87
CA PRO A 25 3.01 -11.66 -5.28
C PRO A 25 1.80 -11.82 -6.18
N MET A 26 1.73 -10.99 -7.21
CA MET A 26 0.65 -11.08 -8.17
C MET A 26 1.15 -10.59 -9.51
N MET A 27 1.39 -11.52 -10.43
CA MET A 27 1.77 -11.20 -11.81
C MET A 27 2.96 -10.25 -11.90
N GLY A 28 3.99 -10.51 -11.08
CA GLY A 28 5.20 -9.70 -11.09
C GLY A 28 5.16 -8.50 -10.19
N GLU A 29 4.00 -8.19 -9.63
CA GLU A 29 3.85 -7.08 -8.71
C GLU A 29 3.52 -7.63 -7.32
N TYR A 30 3.30 -6.74 -6.35
CA TYR A 30 3.05 -7.18 -4.99
C TYR A 30 1.87 -6.44 -4.40
N ILE A 31 0.96 -7.16 -3.77
CA ILE A 31 -0.15 -6.55 -3.05
C ILE A 31 0.27 -6.50 -1.59
N LEU A 32 0.06 -5.35 -0.96
CA LEU A 32 0.45 -5.15 0.44
C LEU A 32 -0.75 -5.18 1.35
N TYR A 33 -0.60 -5.88 2.46
CA TYR A 33 -1.64 -6.02 3.45
C TYR A 33 -1.14 -5.53 4.79
N TYR A 34 -2.01 -4.90 5.55
CA TYR A 34 -1.73 -4.59 6.94
C TYR A 34 -2.86 -5.20 7.76
N ARG A 35 -2.50 -6.16 8.60
CA ARG A 35 -3.45 -6.86 9.46
C ARG A 35 -4.61 -7.45 8.64
N GLY A 36 -4.29 -7.97 7.48
CA GLY A 36 -5.28 -8.62 6.62
C GLY A 36 -6.04 -7.71 5.68
N LYS A 37 -5.91 -6.39 5.81
CA LYS A 37 -6.59 -5.48 4.90
C LYS A 37 -5.62 -5.01 3.82
N ILE A 38 -6.10 -4.95 2.60
CA ILE A 38 -5.28 -4.48 1.49
C ILE A 38 -5.15 -2.98 1.60
N ILE A 39 -3.92 -2.48 1.71
CA ILE A 39 -3.68 -1.06 1.80
C ILE A 39 -3.19 -0.48 0.48
N GLY A 40 -2.68 -1.31 -0.40
CA GLY A 40 -2.15 -0.85 -1.67
C GLY A 40 -1.26 -1.91 -2.25
N GLY A 41 -0.22 -1.50 -2.95
CA GLY A 41 0.69 -2.46 -3.53
C GLY A 41 1.91 -1.80 -4.13
N ILE A 42 2.81 -2.62 -4.61
CA ILE A 42 4.01 -2.17 -5.30
C ILE A 42 3.84 -2.54 -6.76
N TYR A 43 3.77 -1.52 -7.61
CA TYR A 43 3.52 -1.71 -9.03
C TYR A 43 4.55 -0.92 -9.81
N ASP A 44 5.32 -1.62 -10.64
CA ASP A 44 6.35 -1.01 -11.47
C ASP A 44 7.30 -0.18 -10.60
N ASN A 45 7.73 -0.79 -9.48
CA ASN A 45 8.65 -0.18 -8.51
C ASN A 45 8.11 1.10 -7.89
N ARG A 46 6.78 1.21 -7.78
CA ARG A 46 6.14 2.35 -7.14
C ARG A 46 5.25 1.86 -6.02
N LEU A 47 5.23 2.58 -4.90
CA LEU A 47 4.30 2.27 -3.83
C LEU A 47 3.02 3.05 -4.06
N LEU A 48 1.94 2.34 -4.29
CA LEU A 48 0.63 2.94 -4.53
C LEU A 48 -0.29 2.53 -3.39
N LEU A 49 -1.00 3.51 -2.83
CA LEU A 49 -1.93 3.28 -1.74
C LEU A 49 -3.36 3.51 -2.20
N LYS A 50 -4.29 2.84 -1.54
CA LYS A 50 -5.69 3.05 -1.84
C LYS A 50 -6.07 4.50 -1.57
N PRO A 51 -6.86 5.12 -2.44
CA PRO A 51 -7.17 6.55 -2.33
C PRO A 51 -8.29 6.82 -1.32
N VAL A 52 -7.99 6.60 -0.04
CA VAL A 52 -8.96 6.89 1.01
C VAL A 52 -8.73 8.30 1.52
N LYS A 53 -9.80 8.90 2.01
CA LYS A 53 -9.76 10.31 2.37
C LYS A 53 -8.71 10.64 3.40
N VAL A 54 -8.50 9.76 4.38
CA VAL A 54 -7.53 10.05 5.43
C VAL A 54 -6.12 10.19 4.86
N VAL A 55 -5.79 9.40 3.83
CA VAL A 55 -4.49 9.50 3.19
C VAL A 55 -4.39 10.79 2.40
N LEU A 56 -5.44 11.12 1.66
CA LEU A 56 -5.44 12.34 0.88
C LEU A 56 -5.29 13.56 1.80
N ASP A 57 -5.97 13.55 2.94
CA ASP A 57 -5.90 14.66 3.86
C ASP A 57 -4.51 14.81 4.46
N GLN A 58 -3.87 13.71 4.82
CA GLN A 58 -2.56 13.79 5.46
C GLN A 58 -1.45 14.15 4.49
N LEU A 59 -1.58 13.73 3.23
CA LEU A 59 -0.54 14.03 2.27
C LEU A 59 -0.66 15.43 1.68
N GLY A 60 -1.86 15.99 1.70
CA GLY A 60 -2.10 17.30 1.12
C GLY A 60 -2.09 17.27 -0.39
N GLN A 61 -0.92 17.31 -0.99
CA GLN A 61 -0.82 17.18 -2.43
C GLN A 61 -0.49 15.74 -2.79
N THR A 62 -1.25 15.17 -3.70
CA THR A 62 -1.04 13.78 -4.07
C THR A 62 -1.02 13.65 -5.58
N ARG A 63 -0.36 12.60 -6.03
CA ARG A 63 -0.42 12.21 -7.42
C ARG A 63 -1.19 10.90 -7.48
N LEU A 64 -2.09 10.81 -8.45
CA LEU A 64 -2.85 9.58 -8.67
C LEU A 64 -2.29 8.90 -9.89
N GLU A 65 -2.06 7.62 -9.78
CA GLU A 65 -1.56 6.82 -10.90
C GLU A 65 -2.24 5.49 -10.89
N ARG A 66 -2.36 4.92 -12.07
CA ARG A 66 -2.94 3.59 -12.18
C ARG A 66 -1.86 2.55 -11.97
N PRO A 67 -2.15 1.52 -11.18
CA PRO A 67 -1.18 0.45 -11.01
C PRO A 67 -0.93 -0.32 -12.32
N TYR A 68 -1.95 -0.38 -13.16
CA TYR A 68 -1.81 -1.00 -14.49
C TYR A 68 -2.97 -0.52 -15.33
N GLU A 69 -2.88 -0.77 -16.62
CA GLU A 69 -3.89 -0.28 -17.54
C GLU A 69 -5.24 -0.90 -17.21
N GLY A 70 -6.26 -0.07 -17.15
CA GLY A 70 -7.61 -0.52 -16.84
C GLY A 70 -7.94 -0.50 -15.37
N ALA A 71 -6.96 -0.28 -14.50
CA ALA A 71 -7.22 -0.24 -13.06
C ALA A 71 -7.65 1.16 -12.63
N LYS A 72 -8.21 1.23 -11.44
CA LYS A 72 -8.56 2.52 -10.87
C LYS A 72 -7.30 3.21 -10.39
N GLU A 73 -7.35 4.53 -10.33
CA GLU A 73 -6.21 5.29 -9.87
C GLU A 73 -5.98 5.09 -8.38
N MET A 74 -4.72 5.10 -8.00
CA MET A 74 -4.31 4.98 -6.61
C MET A 74 -3.34 6.11 -6.32
N ILE A 75 -3.06 6.31 -5.04
CA ILE A 75 -2.18 7.40 -4.62
C ILE A 75 -0.73 6.96 -4.71
N LEU A 76 0.07 7.70 -5.47
CA LEU A 76 1.51 7.43 -5.54
C LEU A 76 2.18 8.05 -4.31
N LEU A 77 2.84 7.23 -3.53
CA LEU A 77 3.55 7.69 -2.35
C LEU A 77 5.03 7.81 -2.69
N GLU A 78 5.51 9.03 -2.80
CA GLU A 78 6.86 9.27 -3.27
C GLU A 78 7.88 9.40 -2.15
N ASP A 79 7.48 9.96 -1.01
CA ASP A 79 8.42 10.14 0.09
C ASP A 79 8.34 8.93 1.00
N LEU A 80 9.35 8.09 0.94
CA LEU A 80 9.37 6.85 1.69
C LEU A 80 10.40 6.84 2.80
N GLU A 81 10.92 8.01 3.15
CA GLU A 81 12.04 8.05 4.09
C GLU A 81 11.62 8.23 5.55
N ASP A 82 10.41 8.66 5.80
CA ASP A 82 9.97 8.89 7.18
C ASP A 82 9.15 7.69 7.65
N LYS A 83 9.83 6.77 8.31
CA LYS A 83 9.18 5.52 8.74
C LYS A 83 8.03 5.77 9.71
N SER A 84 8.20 6.74 10.61
CA SER A 84 7.14 7.01 11.57
C SER A 84 5.90 7.56 10.91
N PHE A 85 6.08 8.44 9.93
CA PHE A 85 4.95 8.97 9.18
C PHE A 85 4.24 7.87 8.39
N LEU A 86 5.02 7.01 7.74
CA LEU A 86 4.44 5.91 6.97
C LEU A 86 3.64 4.98 7.87
N ALA A 87 4.17 4.67 9.04
CA ALA A 87 3.47 3.78 9.95
C ALA A 87 2.16 4.39 10.40
N ARG A 88 2.17 5.68 10.75
CA ARG A 88 0.94 6.33 11.18
C ARG A 88 -0.07 6.40 10.06
N LEU A 89 0.40 6.70 8.85
CA LEU A 89 -0.49 6.80 7.71
C LEU A 89 -1.22 5.48 7.46
N ILE A 90 -0.50 4.39 7.52
CA ILE A 90 -1.10 3.09 7.27
C ILE A 90 -2.02 2.66 8.41
N LYS A 91 -1.67 2.99 9.64
CA LYS A 91 -2.57 2.70 10.75
C LYS A 91 -3.88 3.47 10.60
N ASP A 92 -3.79 4.72 10.17
CA ASP A 92 -5.00 5.52 9.97
C ASP A 92 -5.83 4.97 8.81
N MET A 93 -5.17 4.51 7.75
CA MET A 93 -5.88 3.86 6.66
C MET A 93 -6.62 2.63 7.15
N TYR A 94 -5.98 1.86 8.02
CA TYR A 94 -6.57 0.62 8.50
C TYR A 94 -7.91 0.90 9.18
N GLU A 95 -7.99 1.99 9.93
CA GLU A 95 -9.21 2.29 10.66
C GLU A 95 -10.40 2.57 9.75
N VAL A 96 -10.14 3.09 8.55
CA VAL A 96 -11.24 3.44 7.65
C VAL A 96 -11.46 2.45 6.53
N LEU A 97 -10.56 1.50 6.35
CA LEU A 97 -10.74 0.50 5.31
C LEU A 97 -11.74 -0.55 5.77
N PRO A 98 -12.54 -1.09 4.84
CA PRO A 98 -13.47 -2.12 5.23
C PRO A 98 -12.74 -3.39 5.63
N ALA A 99 -13.37 -4.18 6.48
CA ALA A 99 -12.78 -5.46 6.86
C ALA A 99 -12.61 -6.34 5.63
N PRO A 100 -11.61 -7.20 5.63
CA PRO A 100 -11.45 -8.10 4.50
C PRO A 100 -12.65 -9.00 4.38
N LYS A 101 -13.01 -9.36 3.13
CA LYS A 101 -14.08 -10.23 2.91
C LYS A 101 -13.68 -11.58 3.39
N VAL A 102 -14.33 -12.08 4.37
CA VAL A 102 -14.02 -13.38 4.86
C VAL A 102 -14.72 -14.36 3.98
N LYS A 103 -13.94 -15.27 3.45
CA LYS A 103 -14.53 -16.22 2.69
C LYS A 103 -15.22 -17.04 3.60
N LYS A 104 -16.24 -17.12 3.61
CA LYS A 104 -16.98 -17.81 4.48
C LYS A 104 -16.61 -19.05 4.46
N LYS A 105 -16.19 -19.59 5.05
CA LYS A 105 -15.88 -20.65 4.96
C LYS A 105 -16.58 -21.22 5.31
N ALA A 106 -16.84 -21.36 5.02
CA ALA A 106 -17.76 -21.75 5.22
C ALA A 106 -17.80 -22.35 5.68
#